data_8a19ae53cfb88cda6e1189534b45bf62
#
_entry.id   8a19ae53cfb88cda6e1189534b45bf62
#
_cell.length_a   1.000
_cell.length_b   1.000
_cell.length_c   1.000
_cell.angle_alpha   90.00
_cell.angle_beta   90.00
_cell.angle_gamma   90.00
#
_symmetry.space_group_name_H-M   'P 1'
#
loop_
_entity.id
_entity.type
_entity.pdbx_description
1 polymer ?
#
loop_
_entity_poly.entity_id
_entity_poly.type
_entity_poly.pdbx_seq_one_letter_code
_entity_poly.pdbx_strand_id
1 'polypeptide(L)'
;RHLETIQMAYKKAPNFDIVYGRLSEIYNRDHDLLINFNMTLLRLCSKMLGMNTPVVFASEFNVKSTGSRRLVDLVKSVEGKEYLTGSGSKDYLDEELFKQAGINVCWQKFEHPVYKHLHGDFEKKLSVLDFLMMRDCINNEITE
;
A
#
# COMPACT_ATOMS: atom_id res chain seq x y z
N ARG A 1 14.26 -13.02 12.10
CA ARG A 1 15.24 -12.11 11.47
C ARG A 1 14.63 -10.75 11.07
N HIS A 2 13.55 -10.70 10.23
CA HIS A 2 12.96 -9.40 9.84
C HIS A 2 12.38 -8.64 11.04
N LEU A 3 11.62 -9.30 11.92
CA LEU A 3 11.08 -8.70 13.13
C LEU A 3 12.18 -8.16 14.05
N GLU A 4 13.26 -8.88 14.24
CA GLU A 4 14.39 -8.44 15.04
C GLU A 4 15.01 -7.16 14.47
N THR A 5 15.18 -7.08 13.15
CA THR A 5 15.68 -5.88 12.48
C THR A 5 14.75 -4.68 12.71
N ILE A 6 13.41 -4.89 12.57
CA ILE A 6 12.42 -3.85 12.84
C ILE A 6 12.47 -3.42 14.30
N GLN A 7 12.56 -4.37 15.23
CA GLN A 7 12.68 -4.08 16.65
C GLN A 7 13.92 -3.24 16.96
N MET A 8 15.08 -3.62 16.42
CA MET A 8 16.32 -2.88 16.62
C MET A 8 16.22 -1.44 16.09
N ALA A 9 15.60 -1.26 14.92
CA ALA A 9 15.47 0.05 14.29
C ALA A 9 14.45 0.95 14.98
N TYR A 10 13.32 0.40 15.47
CA TYR A 10 12.15 1.19 15.87
C TYR A 10 11.72 1.06 17.33
N LYS A 11 12.43 0.33 18.18
CA LYS A 11 12.05 0.12 19.60
C LYS A 11 11.86 1.39 20.42
N LYS A 12 12.37 2.54 19.95
CA LYS A 12 12.20 3.85 20.58
C LYS A 12 11.18 4.75 19.87
N ALA A 13 10.52 4.24 18.81
CA ALA A 13 9.51 5.00 18.07
C ALA A 13 8.23 5.16 18.91
N PRO A 14 7.51 6.28 18.78
CA PRO A 14 6.33 6.57 19.60
C PRO A 14 5.22 5.53 19.47
N ASN A 15 5.05 4.91 18.29
CA ASN A 15 4.01 3.91 18.05
C ASN A 15 4.57 2.47 18.01
N PHE A 16 5.78 2.24 18.53
CA PHE A 16 6.43 0.93 18.41
C PHE A 16 5.57 -0.21 18.96
N ASP A 17 5.05 -0.10 20.17
CA ASP A 17 4.34 -1.20 20.82
C ASP A 17 3.10 -1.62 20.02
N ILE A 18 2.34 -0.65 19.51
CA ILE A 18 1.12 -0.91 18.73
C ILE A 18 1.47 -1.53 17.38
N VAL A 19 2.38 -0.90 16.62
CA VAL A 19 2.71 -1.33 15.26
C VAL A 19 3.48 -2.64 15.27
N TYR A 20 4.47 -2.76 16.14
CA TYR A 20 5.30 -3.97 16.25
C TYR A 20 4.49 -5.16 16.78
N GLY A 21 3.59 -4.95 17.74
CA GLY A 21 2.69 -5.99 18.22
C GLY A 21 1.86 -6.60 17.09
N ARG A 22 1.20 -5.77 16.28
CA ARG A 22 0.41 -6.24 15.12
C ARG A 22 1.27 -6.91 14.05
N LEU A 23 2.45 -6.40 13.77
CA LEU A 23 3.39 -7.05 12.86
C LEU A 23 3.82 -8.43 13.37
N SER A 24 4.17 -8.54 14.65
CA SER A 24 4.58 -9.79 15.26
C SER A 24 3.50 -10.86 15.18
N GLU A 25 2.23 -10.49 15.38
CA GLU A 25 1.10 -11.39 15.20
C GLU A 25 1.05 -11.98 13.77
N ILE A 26 1.29 -11.15 12.75
CA ILE A 26 1.28 -11.58 11.34
C ILE A 26 2.48 -12.47 11.02
N TYR A 27 3.67 -12.08 11.46
CA TYR A 27 4.91 -12.83 11.20
C TYR A 27 4.97 -14.19 11.91
N ASN A 28 4.24 -14.34 13.01
CA ASN A 28 4.17 -15.59 13.78
C ASN A 28 3.03 -16.52 13.35
N ARG A 29 2.21 -16.11 12.38
CA ARG A 29 1.20 -16.99 11.76
C ARG A 29 1.82 -17.80 10.63
N ASP A 30 1.33 -19.01 10.42
CA ASP A 30 1.64 -19.76 9.22
C ASP A 30 0.89 -19.19 8.02
N HIS A 31 1.61 -19.03 6.92
CA HIS A 31 1.07 -18.55 5.65
C HIS A 31 1.46 -19.53 4.54
N ASP A 32 0.48 -20.22 3.95
CA ASP A 32 0.72 -21.19 2.89
C ASP A 32 1.36 -20.57 1.65
N LEU A 33 1.00 -19.33 1.34
CA LEU A 33 1.48 -18.59 0.17
C LEU A 33 1.97 -17.20 0.55
N LEU A 34 3.01 -16.74 -0.12
CA LEU A 34 3.54 -15.37 0.04
C LEU A 34 2.47 -14.29 -0.17
N ILE A 35 1.54 -14.53 -1.11
CA ILE A 35 0.44 -13.58 -1.36
C ILE A 35 -0.45 -13.40 -0.12
N ASN A 36 -0.71 -14.45 0.64
CA ASN A 36 -1.53 -14.39 1.86
C ASN A 36 -0.84 -13.53 2.92
N PHE A 37 0.46 -13.73 3.11
CA PHE A 37 1.28 -12.90 3.99
C PHE A 37 1.27 -11.43 3.57
N ASN A 38 1.56 -11.15 2.30
CA ASN A 38 1.62 -9.78 1.77
C ASN A 38 0.27 -9.07 1.88
N MET A 39 -0.84 -9.76 1.59
CA MET A 39 -2.17 -9.18 1.70
C MET A 39 -2.56 -8.89 3.14
N THR A 40 -2.13 -9.72 4.09
CA THR A 40 -2.36 -9.46 5.51
C THR A 40 -1.61 -8.21 5.97
N LEU A 41 -0.36 -8.03 5.55
CA LEU A 41 0.42 -6.82 5.81
C LEU A 41 -0.21 -5.58 5.17
N LEU A 42 -0.64 -5.70 3.91
CA LEU A 42 -1.28 -4.59 3.18
C LEU A 42 -2.57 -4.15 3.89
N ARG A 43 -3.42 -5.09 4.29
CA ARG A 43 -4.65 -4.80 5.04
C ARG A 43 -4.37 -4.16 6.39
N LEU A 44 -3.35 -4.62 7.11
CA LEU A 44 -2.92 -3.99 8.36
C LEU A 44 -2.54 -2.53 8.11
N CYS A 45 -1.65 -2.26 7.15
CA CYS A 45 -1.20 -0.90 6.85
C CYS A 45 -2.38 0.00 6.42
N SER A 46 -3.27 -0.51 5.55
CA SER A 46 -4.45 0.23 5.09
C SER A 46 -5.38 0.57 6.27
N LYS A 47 -5.66 -0.40 7.14
CA LYS A 47 -6.47 -0.19 8.35
C LYS A 47 -5.83 0.86 9.26
N MET A 48 -4.53 0.75 9.52
CA MET A 48 -3.81 1.72 10.35
C MET A 48 -3.76 3.13 9.73
N LEU A 49 -3.87 3.26 8.41
CA LEU A 49 -3.99 4.54 7.71
C LEU A 49 -5.44 5.05 7.61
N GLY A 50 -6.43 4.31 8.12
CA GLY A 50 -7.85 4.66 7.99
C GLY A 50 -8.39 4.48 6.57
N MET A 51 -7.74 3.66 5.74
CA MET A 51 -8.16 3.38 4.37
C MET A 51 -9.14 2.21 4.32
N ASN A 52 -10.32 2.44 3.77
CA ASN A 52 -11.38 1.44 3.64
C ASN A 52 -11.64 1.04 2.17
N THR A 53 -10.70 1.32 1.27
CA THR A 53 -10.83 0.99 -0.16
C THR A 53 -10.87 -0.53 -0.32
N PRO A 54 -11.89 -1.08 -1.01
CA PRO A 54 -11.95 -2.50 -1.31
C PRO A 54 -10.75 -2.96 -2.14
N VAL A 55 -10.23 -4.13 -1.82
CA VAL A 55 -9.12 -4.75 -2.55
C VAL A 55 -9.60 -6.05 -3.17
N VAL A 56 -9.43 -6.18 -4.48
CA VAL A 56 -9.78 -7.36 -5.28
C VAL A 56 -8.55 -7.88 -6.01
N PHE A 57 -8.50 -9.17 -6.29
CA PHE A 57 -7.39 -9.75 -7.05
C PHE A 57 -7.67 -9.69 -8.55
N ALA A 58 -6.70 -9.25 -9.32
CA ALA A 58 -6.79 -9.26 -10.78
C ALA A 58 -7.02 -10.67 -11.36
N SER A 59 -6.66 -11.71 -10.63
CA SER A 59 -6.91 -13.12 -11.00
C SER A 59 -8.38 -13.54 -10.87
N GLU A 60 -9.21 -12.79 -10.15
CA GLU A 60 -10.66 -13.04 -10.03
C GLU A 60 -11.42 -12.63 -11.30
N PHE A 61 -10.79 -11.82 -12.14
CA PHE A 61 -11.35 -11.37 -13.41
C PHE A 61 -10.77 -12.18 -14.56
N ASN A 62 -11.61 -12.64 -15.47
CA ASN A 62 -11.18 -13.41 -16.66
C ASN A 62 -10.57 -12.50 -17.75
N VAL A 63 -9.59 -11.68 -17.38
CA VAL A 63 -8.90 -10.76 -18.28
C VAL A 63 -7.64 -11.44 -18.84
N LYS A 64 -7.62 -11.64 -20.16
CA LYS A 64 -6.53 -12.32 -20.89
C LYS A 64 -5.59 -11.36 -21.62
N SER A 65 -5.94 -10.10 -21.74
CA SER A 65 -5.12 -9.07 -22.38
C SER A 65 -3.86 -8.76 -21.57
N THR A 66 -2.89 -8.10 -22.21
CA THR A 66 -1.60 -7.71 -21.63
C THR A 66 -1.36 -6.20 -21.77
N GLY A 67 -0.31 -5.66 -21.17
CA GLY A 67 0.06 -4.25 -21.24
C GLY A 67 -1.06 -3.30 -20.81
N SER A 68 -1.12 -2.12 -21.41
CA SER A 68 -2.13 -1.09 -21.09
C SER A 68 -3.57 -1.57 -21.34
N ARG A 69 -3.78 -2.45 -22.32
CA ARG A 69 -5.08 -3.04 -22.57
C ARG A 69 -5.60 -3.85 -21.38
N ARG A 70 -4.74 -4.61 -20.71
CA ARG A 70 -5.10 -5.34 -19.49
C ARG A 70 -5.59 -4.40 -18.38
N LEU A 71 -4.94 -3.25 -18.21
CA LEU A 71 -5.34 -2.26 -17.20
C LEU A 71 -6.73 -1.69 -17.53
N VAL A 72 -6.99 -1.35 -18.79
CA VAL A 72 -8.32 -0.91 -19.25
C VAL A 72 -9.38 -1.97 -18.95
N ASP A 73 -9.11 -3.22 -19.28
CA ASP A 73 -10.08 -4.31 -19.11
C ASP A 73 -10.33 -4.58 -17.59
N LEU A 74 -9.32 -4.48 -16.74
CA LEU A 74 -9.48 -4.57 -15.28
C LEU A 74 -10.32 -3.42 -14.72
N VAL A 75 -10.07 -2.17 -15.15
CA VAL A 75 -10.87 -1.01 -14.72
C VAL A 75 -12.34 -1.19 -15.12
N LYS A 76 -12.60 -1.70 -16.33
CA LYS A 76 -13.96 -2.03 -16.80
C LYS A 76 -14.61 -3.13 -15.96
N SER A 77 -13.84 -4.14 -15.55
CA SER A 77 -14.37 -5.28 -14.77
C SER A 77 -14.88 -4.84 -13.37
N VAL A 78 -14.41 -3.70 -12.88
CA VAL A 78 -14.90 -3.10 -11.62
C VAL A 78 -15.78 -1.86 -11.86
N GLU A 79 -16.26 -1.67 -13.10
CA GLU A 79 -17.07 -0.53 -13.52
C GLU A 79 -16.43 0.84 -13.23
N GLY A 80 -15.09 0.86 -13.19
CA GLY A 80 -14.30 2.06 -12.90
C GLY A 80 -14.35 3.04 -14.06
N LYS A 81 -14.35 4.33 -13.74
CA LYS A 81 -14.30 5.45 -14.73
C LYS A 81 -12.96 6.17 -14.70
N GLU A 82 -12.16 5.93 -13.70
CA GLU A 82 -10.86 6.56 -13.50
C GLU A 82 -9.80 5.51 -13.20
N TYR A 83 -8.60 5.74 -13.70
CA TYR A 83 -7.43 4.93 -13.45
C TYR A 83 -6.35 5.80 -12.80
N LEU A 84 -6.14 5.62 -11.50
CA LEU A 84 -5.08 6.33 -10.77
C LEU A 84 -3.76 5.59 -10.95
N THR A 85 -2.73 6.31 -11.40
CA THR A 85 -1.39 5.77 -11.61
C THR A 85 -0.30 6.73 -11.18
N GLY A 86 0.88 6.21 -10.84
CA GLY A 86 2.06 7.00 -10.49
C GLY A 86 2.84 7.43 -11.71
N SER A 87 3.70 8.45 -11.54
CA SER A 87 4.54 9.02 -12.62
C SER A 87 5.49 8.01 -13.28
N GLY A 88 5.84 6.92 -12.59
CA GLY A 88 6.68 5.85 -13.14
C GLY A 88 6.06 5.05 -14.29
N SER A 89 4.76 5.21 -14.54
CA SER A 89 4.05 4.53 -15.64
C SER A 89 4.04 5.31 -16.95
N LYS A 90 4.56 6.55 -16.99
CA LYS A 90 4.45 7.46 -18.15
C LYS A 90 5.06 6.90 -19.43
N ASP A 91 6.15 6.16 -19.30
CA ASP A 91 6.92 5.71 -20.46
C ASP A 91 6.29 4.48 -21.18
N TYR A 92 5.33 3.81 -20.52
CA TYR A 92 4.75 2.56 -21.06
C TYR A 92 3.21 2.53 -21.04
N LEU A 93 2.56 3.53 -20.46
CA LEU A 93 1.10 3.60 -20.45
C LEU A 93 0.57 4.20 -21.75
N ASP A 94 -0.27 3.45 -22.45
CA ASP A 94 -0.99 3.94 -23.64
C ASP A 94 -2.29 4.62 -23.20
N GLU A 95 -2.25 5.95 -23.01
CA GLU A 95 -3.40 6.75 -22.58
C GLU A 95 -4.54 6.78 -23.60
N GLU A 96 -4.24 6.59 -24.91
CA GLU A 96 -5.27 6.58 -25.95
C GLU A 96 -6.22 5.40 -25.79
N LEU A 97 -5.74 4.24 -25.34
CA LEU A 97 -6.60 3.08 -25.04
C LEU A 97 -7.60 3.38 -23.92
N PHE A 98 -7.18 4.13 -22.88
CA PHE A 98 -8.07 4.54 -21.80
C PHE A 98 -9.12 5.53 -22.28
N LYS A 99 -8.72 6.52 -23.05
CA LYS A 99 -9.62 7.52 -23.65
C LYS A 99 -10.68 6.87 -24.54
N GLN A 100 -10.29 5.96 -25.42
CA GLN A 100 -11.22 5.19 -26.27
C GLN A 100 -12.19 4.33 -25.45
N ALA A 101 -11.76 3.90 -24.26
CA ALA A 101 -12.58 3.14 -23.34
C ALA A 101 -13.48 4.03 -22.44
N GLY A 102 -13.39 5.34 -22.52
CA GLY A 102 -14.11 6.29 -21.67
C GLY A 102 -13.60 6.33 -20.22
N ILE A 103 -12.32 6.00 -20.00
CA ILE A 103 -11.68 5.96 -18.68
C ILE A 103 -10.69 7.12 -18.59
N ASN A 104 -10.80 7.94 -17.54
CA ASN A 104 -9.86 9.02 -17.28
C ASN A 104 -8.60 8.48 -16.62
N VAL A 105 -7.43 8.87 -17.10
CA VAL A 105 -6.14 8.59 -16.44
C VAL A 105 -5.82 9.73 -15.47
N CYS A 106 -5.71 9.40 -14.20
CA CYS A 106 -5.36 10.33 -13.13
C CYS A 106 -3.91 10.08 -12.71
N TRP A 107 -3.03 11.05 -12.96
CA TRP A 107 -1.63 10.99 -12.55
C TRP A 107 -1.48 11.43 -11.10
N GLN A 108 -1.02 10.51 -10.24
CA GLN A 108 -0.80 10.81 -8.82
C GLN A 108 0.32 11.87 -8.66
N LYS A 109 0.00 12.92 -7.92
CA LYS A 109 0.96 13.92 -7.44
C LYS A 109 1.14 13.72 -5.95
N PHE A 110 1.96 12.73 -5.58
CA PHE A 110 2.20 12.40 -4.17
C PHE A 110 3.32 13.27 -3.60
N GLU A 111 3.01 13.99 -2.53
CA GLU A 111 3.98 14.69 -1.71
C GLU A 111 4.17 13.93 -0.41
N HIS A 112 5.42 13.62 -0.07
CA HIS A 112 5.71 12.93 1.18
C HIS A 112 5.38 13.83 2.37
N PRO A 113 4.57 13.35 3.34
CA PRO A 113 4.38 14.06 4.60
C PRO A 113 5.74 14.19 5.31
N VAL A 114 6.02 15.36 5.83
CA VAL A 114 7.22 15.61 6.63
C VAL A 114 6.89 15.31 8.08
N TYR A 115 7.67 14.43 8.71
CA TYR A 115 7.55 14.06 10.11
C TYR A 115 8.92 13.83 10.72
N LYS A 116 8.99 13.83 12.05
CA LYS A 116 10.24 13.62 12.77
C LYS A 116 10.68 12.17 12.65
N HIS A 117 11.92 11.95 12.22
CA HIS A 117 12.52 10.62 12.21
C HIS A 117 13.16 10.27 13.57
N LEU A 118 13.33 8.99 13.81
CA LEU A 118 13.98 8.49 15.01
C LEU A 118 15.50 8.75 14.99
N HIS A 119 16.09 8.73 13.80
CA HIS A 119 17.53 8.88 13.56
C HIS A 119 17.76 9.84 12.40
N GLY A 120 18.60 10.87 12.65
CA GLY A 120 18.99 11.83 11.60
C GLY A 120 17.88 12.78 11.13
N ASP A 121 18.15 13.39 10.00
CA ASP A 121 17.22 14.31 9.34
C ASP A 121 16.12 13.55 8.58
N PHE A 122 15.12 14.31 8.10
CA PHE A 122 14.02 13.74 7.33
C PHE A 122 14.48 13.11 6.02
N GLU A 123 14.21 11.82 5.84
CA GLU A 123 14.51 11.06 4.62
C GLU A 123 13.21 10.72 3.89
N LYS A 124 13.15 11.05 2.59
CA LYS A 124 11.98 10.75 1.73
C LYS A 124 12.01 9.30 1.26
N LYS A 125 10.85 8.79 0.86
CA LYS A 125 10.68 7.49 0.21
C LYS A 125 11.01 6.28 1.10
N LEU A 126 10.93 6.43 2.41
CA LEU A 126 10.95 5.30 3.32
C LEU A 126 9.63 4.50 3.24
N SER A 127 9.63 3.33 3.85
CA SER A 127 8.46 2.46 3.93
C SER A 127 7.32 3.13 4.70
N VAL A 128 6.08 2.77 4.36
CA VAL A 128 4.90 3.12 5.17
C VAL A 128 5.04 2.70 6.63
N LEU A 129 5.84 1.67 6.90
CA LEU A 129 6.14 1.23 8.25
C LEU A 129 6.84 2.34 9.07
N ASP A 130 7.81 3.04 8.48
CA ASP A 130 8.48 4.18 9.14
C ASP A 130 7.46 5.27 9.52
N PHE A 131 6.59 5.64 8.57
CA PHE A 131 5.52 6.59 8.82
C PHE A 131 4.59 6.14 9.96
N LEU A 132 4.14 4.88 9.96
CA LEU A 132 3.27 4.33 11.01
C LEU A 132 3.96 4.32 12.38
N MET A 133 5.25 4.03 12.44
CA MET A 133 6.04 4.03 13.68
C MET A 133 6.22 5.44 14.25
N MET A 134 6.31 6.46 13.38
CA MET A 134 6.77 7.81 13.73
C MET A 134 5.67 8.88 13.74
N ARG A 135 4.52 8.65 13.06
CA ARG A 135 3.45 9.65 12.99
C ARG A 135 2.86 9.97 14.36
N ASP A 136 2.39 11.21 14.53
CA ASP A 136 1.66 11.61 15.74
C ASP A 136 0.34 10.85 15.82
N CYS A 137 0.07 10.25 16.98
CA CYS A 137 -1.16 9.54 17.37
C CYS A 137 -1.74 8.55 16.34
N ILE A 138 -1.42 7.28 16.53
CA ILE A 138 -2.33 6.22 16.09
C ILE A 138 -3.39 6.12 17.20
N ASN A 139 -4.62 6.53 16.92
CA ASN A 139 -5.73 6.31 17.84
C ASN A 139 -5.84 4.81 18.11
N ASN A 140 -5.96 4.42 19.38
CA ASN A 140 -6.14 3.02 19.82
C ASN A 140 -7.48 2.39 19.35
N GLU A 141 -8.26 3.09 18.54
CA GLU A 141 -9.54 2.65 17.98
C GLU A 141 -9.43 1.65 16.82
N ILE A 142 -8.24 1.08 16.60
CA ILE A 142 -8.09 -0.06 15.69
C ILE A 142 -8.44 -1.33 16.46
N THR A 143 -9.63 -1.35 17.03
CA THR A 143 -10.23 -2.56 17.61
C THR A 143 -11.04 -3.28 16.53
N GLU A 144 -10.64 -4.55 16.28
CA GLU A 144 -11.32 -5.65 15.55
C GLU A 144 -11.52 -5.50 14.05
#